data_d215edb3ede372f0373d471c02a91e00
#
_entry.id   d215edb3ede372f0373d471c02a91e00
#
_cell.length_a   1.000
_cell.length_b   1.000
_cell.length_c   1.000
_cell.angle_alpha   90.00
_cell.angle_beta   90.00
_cell.angle_gamma   90.00
#
_symmetry.space_group_name_H-M   'P 1'
#
loop_
_entity.id
_entity.type
_entity.pdbx_description
1 polymer ?
#
loop_
_entity_poly.entity_id
_entity_poly.type
_entity_poly.pdbx_seq_one_letter_code
_entity_poly.pdbx_strand_id
1 'polypeptide(L)'
;MKRYFAIFTLLILSMVGAELSAQQLVKKRIGMYKENGKVVLSEAQTSLVVDLVVEEEHFVSGPYARYAQKLLGTRASLVDYSAYDIVEANVAIAEDGEFMATERPKSSAEEVQSLKGGKRHFANVLPDRLRRGDRKNDDLAEEAADEIFALRRARIDLVTGEMGDGVYGAGLESALKEIDRLEQSYMELFYGKRTLQRTTERIVVPVADSLHNYVVARFNTEEGIVSKDDLSGEVVVVNIAPSEMNYPEGEKRGNIVYRYANNATVTVALSGDMLCRRVLPIYEFGRSVYYKKPW
;
A
#
# COMPACT_ATOMS: atom_id res chain seq x y z
N MET A 1 -23.49 7.29 41.85
CA MET A 1 -23.69 7.47 40.42
C MET A 1 -23.44 8.90 39.89
N LYS A 2 -23.72 9.96 40.63
CA LYS A 2 -23.53 11.37 40.14
C LYS A 2 -22.06 11.83 40.02
N ARG A 3 -21.10 11.21 40.69
CA ARG A 3 -19.68 11.59 40.65
C ARG A 3 -18.92 11.05 39.43
N TYR A 4 -19.34 9.94 38.85
CA TYR A 4 -18.72 9.36 37.65
C TYR A 4 -19.17 10.06 36.36
N PHE A 5 -20.36 10.66 36.37
CA PHE A 5 -20.88 11.40 35.22
C PHE A 5 -20.12 12.74 34.99
N ALA A 6 -19.68 13.38 36.06
CA ALA A 6 -18.91 14.63 35.98
C ALA A 6 -17.49 14.40 35.47
N ILE A 7 -16.86 13.27 35.79
CA ILE A 7 -15.51 12.91 35.31
C ILE A 7 -15.56 12.52 33.84
N PHE A 8 -16.61 11.85 33.40
CA PHE A 8 -16.77 11.46 31.99
C PHE A 8 -17.06 12.67 31.08
N THR A 9 -17.82 13.65 31.56
CA THR A 9 -18.10 14.89 30.84
C THR A 9 -16.84 15.78 30.74
N LEU A 10 -15.99 15.78 31.77
CA LEU A 10 -14.73 16.54 31.76
C LEU A 10 -13.70 15.91 30.81
N LEU A 11 -13.69 14.57 30.70
CA LEU A 11 -12.80 13.85 29.77
C LEU A 11 -13.21 14.02 28.29
N ILE A 12 -14.51 14.13 27.99
CA ILE A 12 -15.01 14.41 26.65
C ILE A 12 -14.74 15.87 26.25
N LEU A 13 -14.82 16.80 27.20
CA LEU A 13 -14.54 18.21 26.94
C LEU A 13 -13.04 18.46 26.70
N SER A 14 -12.14 17.63 27.23
CA SER A 14 -10.70 17.75 27.00
C SER A 14 -10.24 17.18 25.66
N MET A 15 -11.06 16.33 24.98
CA MET A 15 -10.77 15.83 23.65
C MET A 15 -11.22 16.76 22.51
N VAL A 16 -12.11 17.70 22.77
CA VAL A 16 -12.57 18.68 21.76
C VAL A 16 -11.67 19.93 21.70
N GLY A 17 -10.72 20.09 22.63
CA GLY A 17 -9.85 21.25 22.74
C GLY A 17 -8.51 21.19 22.00
N ALA A 18 -8.20 20.15 21.23
CA ALA A 18 -6.87 19.93 20.67
C ALA A 18 -6.71 20.25 19.17
N GLU A 19 -7.70 20.89 18.52
CA GLU A 19 -7.61 21.24 17.09
C GLU A 19 -7.60 22.75 16.80
N LEU A 20 -7.22 23.57 17.75
CA LEU A 20 -6.77 24.94 17.46
C LEU A 20 -5.25 24.93 17.35
N SER A 21 -4.72 24.08 16.46
CA SER A 21 -3.36 24.20 15.98
C SER A 21 -3.28 25.53 15.23
N ALA A 22 -2.59 26.51 15.80
CA ALA A 22 -2.30 27.76 15.11
C ALA A 22 -1.75 27.41 13.73
N GLN A 23 -2.46 27.82 12.67
CA GLN A 23 -2.06 27.56 11.28
C GLN A 23 -0.66 28.13 11.11
N GLN A 24 0.36 27.28 11.14
CA GLN A 24 1.74 27.70 10.98
C GLN A 24 1.89 28.17 9.53
N LEU A 25 2.01 29.48 9.35
CA LEU A 25 2.18 30.11 8.03
C LEU A 25 3.55 29.73 7.48
N VAL A 26 3.56 28.81 6.52
CA VAL A 26 4.78 28.44 5.79
C VAL A 26 5.09 29.53 4.77
N LYS A 27 6.34 30.03 4.76
CA LYS A 27 6.79 31.06 3.83
C LYS A 27 8.18 30.76 3.29
N LYS A 28 8.43 31.14 2.04
CA LYS A 28 9.73 31.06 1.37
C LYS A 28 10.12 32.43 0.83
N ARG A 29 11.39 32.82 1.01
CA ARG A 29 11.91 34.05 0.38
C ARG A 29 12.09 33.79 -1.11
N ILE A 30 11.58 34.68 -1.95
CA ILE A 30 11.64 34.54 -3.40
C ILE A 30 12.45 35.68 -4.05
N GLY A 31 12.90 35.44 -5.27
CA GLY A 31 13.72 36.36 -6.07
C GLY A 31 15.22 36.15 -5.85
N MET A 32 16.00 37.11 -6.34
CA MET A 32 17.46 37.07 -6.27
C MET A 32 17.95 37.76 -5.00
N TYR A 33 18.71 37.06 -4.15
CA TYR A 33 19.28 37.60 -2.93
C TYR A 33 20.65 36.97 -2.61
N LYS A 34 21.41 37.63 -1.73
CA LYS A 34 22.67 37.07 -1.24
C LYS A 34 22.44 36.36 0.10
N GLU A 35 22.92 35.13 0.19
CA GLU A 35 22.93 34.33 1.41
C GLU A 35 24.31 33.69 1.56
N ASN A 36 24.93 33.86 2.72
CA ASN A 36 26.28 33.35 2.99
C ASN A 36 27.32 33.70 1.91
N GLY A 37 27.25 34.92 1.34
CA GLY A 37 28.16 35.38 0.29
C GLY A 37 27.85 34.87 -1.13
N LYS A 38 26.89 33.94 -1.30
CA LYS A 38 26.45 33.43 -2.61
C LYS A 38 25.17 34.13 -3.07
N VAL A 39 25.02 34.27 -4.37
CA VAL A 39 23.78 34.76 -4.97
C VAL A 39 22.85 33.57 -5.13
N VAL A 40 21.66 33.65 -4.54
CA VAL A 40 20.61 32.64 -4.60
C VAL A 40 19.45 33.21 -5.42
N LEU A 41 19.00 32.47 -6.42
CA LEU A 41 17.72 32.68 -7.10
C LEU A 41 16.75 31.65 -6.50
N SER A 42 15.70 32.13 -5.85
CA SER A 42 14.73 31.26 -5.19
C SER A 42 13.33 31.49 -5.75
N GLU A 43 12.67 30.44 -6.12
CA GLU A 43 11.26 30.41 -6.52
C GLU A 43 10.47 29.59 -5.49
N ALA A 44 9.20 29.93 -5.31
CA ALA A 44 8.31 29.20 -4.45
C ALA A 44 7.33 28.40 -5.32
N GLN A 45 7.76 27.22 -5.69
CA GLN A 45 6.96 26.25 -6.41
C GLN A 45 6.70 25.04 -5.52
N THR A 46 5.55 24.41 -5.70
CA THR A 46 5.15 23.20 -4.98
C THR A 46 5.03 22.06 -5.97
N SER A 47 5.63 20.92 -5.63
CA SER A 47 5.32 19.66 -6.28
C SER A 47 4.76 18.71 -5.25
N LEU A 48 3.74 17.98 -5.63
CA LEU A 48 3.16 16.94 -4.80
C LEU A 48 3.78 15.60 -5.17
N VAL A 49 4.01 14.78 -4.18
CA VAL A 49 4.33 13.36 -4.33
C VAL A 49 3.09 12.57 -3.95
N VAL A 50 2.61 11.77 -4.89
CA VAL A 50 1.52 10.82 -4.66
C VAL A 50 2.14 9.44 -4.65
N ASP A 51 2.08 8.76 -3.51
CA ASP A 51 2.51 7.38 -3.34
C ASP A 51 1.26 6.49 -3.32
N LEU A 52 1.20 5.52 -4.24
CA LEU A 52 0.15 4.52 -4.32
C LEU A 52 0.76 3.17 -4.00
N VAL A 53 0.28 2.52 -2.95
CA VAL A 53 0.68 1.16 -2.60
C VAL A 53 -0.26 0.19 -3.32
N VAL A 54 0.29 -0.53 -4.25
CA VAL A 54 -0.42 -1.54 -5.05
C VAL A 54 -0.08 -2.92 -4.53
N GLU A 55 -1.09 -3.71 -4.26
CA GLU A 55 -0.96 -5.12 -3.92
C GLU A 55 -1.26 -5.95 -5.18
N GLU A 56 -0.31 -6.78 -5.57
CA GLU A 56 -0.47 -7.79 -6.60
C GLU A 56 -0.78 -9.13 -5.94
N GLU A 57 -1.94 -9.69 -6.23
CA GLU A 57 -2.27 -11.09 -5.94
C GLU A 57 -1.88 -11.94 -7.15
N HIS A 58 -0.87 -12.79 -6.99
CA HIS A 58 -0.51 -13.78 -7.99
C HIS A 58 -0.99 -15.15 -7.54
N PHE A 59 -1.86 -15.75 -8.33
CA PHE A 59 -2.40 -17.09 -8.11
C PHE A 59 -1.87 -18.07 -9.13
N VAL A 60 -1.35 -19.21 -8.63
CA VAL A 60 -0.91 -20.36 -9.45
C VAL A 60 -1.78 -21.55 -9.11
N SER A 61 -2.44 -22.12 -10.11
CA SER A 61 -3.29 -23.30 -9.94
C SER A 61 -2.49 -24.53 -9.53
N GLY A 62 -3.08 -25.35 -8.67
CA GLY A 62 -2.46 -26.60 -8.22
C GLY A 62 -2.38 -27.64 -9.36
N PRO A 63 -1.32 -28.46 -9.39
CA PRO A 63 -1.16 -29.50 -10.40
C PRO A 63 -2.30 -30.52 -10.37
N TYR A 64 -2.98 -30.67 -9.22
CA TYR A 64 -4.11 -31.58 -9.03
C TYR A 64 -5.45 -30.85 -8.92
N ALA A 65 -5.54 -29.60 -9.33
CA ALA A 65 -6.76 -28.78 -9.19
C ALA A 65 -8.00 -29.42 -9.80
N ARG A 66 -7.87 -30.09 -10.95
CA ARG A 66 -8.98 -30.76 -11.61
C ARG A 66 -9.54 -31.98 -10.84
N TYR A 67 -8.78 -32.50 -9.87
CA TYR A 67 -9.19 -33.64 -9.02
C TYR A 67 -9.77 -33.19 -7.68
N ALA A 68 -9.68 -31.91 -7.33
CA ALA A 68 -10.09 -31.36 -6.03
C ALA A 68 -11.57 -31.67 -5.73
N GLN A 69 -12.47 -31.53 -6.72
CA GLN A 69 -13.89 -31.84 -6.54
C GLN A 69 -14.13 -33.32 -6.24
N LYS A 70 -13.42 -34.23 -6.93
CA LYS A 70 -13.59 -35.68 -6.75
C LYS A 70 -13.03 -36.17 -5.42
N LEU A 71 -11.83 -35.67 -5.03
CA LEU A 71 -11.07 -36.20 -3.90
C LEU A 71 -11.29 -35.43 -2.60
N LEU A 72 -11.50 -34.12 -2.69
CA LEU A 72 -11.65 -33.23 -1.50
C LEU A 72 -13.04 -32.59 -1.39
N GLY A 73 -13.95 -32.84 -2.35
CA GLY A 73 -15.34 -32.38 -2.31
C GLY A 73 -15.56 -30.91 -2.68
N THR A 74 -14.52 -30.13 -2.98
CA THR A 74 -14.63 -28.71 -3.34
C THR A 74 -13.93 -28.41 -4.65
N ARG A 75 -14.43 -27.40 -5.38
CA ARG A 75 -13.83 -26.96 -6.64
C ARG A 75 -12.61 -26.10 -6.41
N ALA A 76 -11.62 -26.22 -7.28
CA ALA A 76 -10.44 -25.37 -7.34
C ALA A 76 -10.39 -24.61 -8.66
N SER A 77 -9.67 -23.48 -8.68
CA SER A 77 -9.38 -22.76 -9.91
C SER A 77 -8.38 -23.56 -10.75
N LEU A 78 -8.65 -23.61 -12.06
CA LEU A 78 -7.79 -24.31 -13.03
C LEU A 78 -6.89 -23.34 -13.81
N VAL A 79 -7.05 -22.05 -13.58
CA VAL A 79 -6.39 -21.00 -14.35
C VAL A 79 -5.56 -20.13 -13.40
N ASP A 80 -4.33 -19.90 -13.79
CA ASP A 80 -3.46 -18.94 -13.12
C ASP A 80 -3.92 -17.52 -13.45
N TYR A 81 -3.83 -16.60 -12.48
CA TYR A 81 -4.16 -15.20 -12.70
C TYR A 81 -3.30 -14.29 -11.85
N SER A 82 -3.18 -13.04 -12.27
CA SER A 82 -2.73 -11.93 -11.42
C SER A 82 -3.85 -10.91 -11.32
N ALA A 83 -4.02 -10.35 -10.12
CA ALA A 83 -4.98 -9.28 -9.87
C ALA A 83 -4.30 -8.21 -9.01
N TYR A 84 -4.65 -6.96 -9.27
CA TYR A 84 -4.07 -5.81 -8.60
C TYR A 84 -5.14 -5.04 -7.85
N ASP A 85 -4.76 -4.45 -6.70
CA ASP A 85 -5.60 -3.55 -5.93
C ASP A 85 -4.76 -2.41 -5.33
N ILE A 86 -5.35 -1.22 -5.18
CA ILE A 86 -4.72 -0.09 -4.47
C ILE A 86 -5.12 -0.18 -3.00
N VAL A 87 -4.19 -0.66 -2.17
CA VAL A 87 -4.45 -0.88 -0.74
C VAL A 87 -4.18 0.34 0.12
N GLU A 88 -3.33 1.26 -0.34
CA GLU A 88 -3.00 2.50 0.38
C GLU A 88 -2.63 3.61 -0.61
N ALA A 89 -2.99 4.83 -0.27
CA ALA A 89 -2.54 6.03 -0.97
C ALA A 89 -2.05 7.08 0.03
N ASN A 90 -1.02 7.82 -0.35
CA ASN A 90 -0.48 8.91 0.43
C ASN A 90 -0.15 10.10 -0.48
N VAL A 91 -0.24 11.32 0.06
CA VAL A 91 0.18 12.53 -0.65
C VAL A 91 1.02 13.41 0.29
N ALA A 92 2.13 13.90 -0.24
CA ALA A 92 3.07 14.76 0.48
C ALA A 92 3.60 15.86 -0.45
N ILE A 93 4.33 16.83 0.11
CA ILE A 93 5.09 17.79 -0.68
C ILE A 93 6.44 17.16 -1.01
N ALA A 94 6.86 17.26 -2.27
CA ALA A 94 8.19 16.86 -2.70
C ALA A 94 9.26 17.71 -2.02
N GLU A 95 10.32 17.11 -1.52
CA GLU A 95 11.46 17.83 -0.99
C GLU A 95 12.26 18.54 -2.12
N ASP A 96 12.96 19.64 -1.78
CA ASP A 96 13.77 20.38 -2.74
C ASP A 96 14.85 19.44 -3.35
N GLY A 97 14.72 19.10 -4.63
CA GLY A 97 15.61 18.20 -5.37
C GLY A 97 14.94 16.98 -6.01
N GLU A 98 13.74 16.61 -5.59
CA GLU A 98 12.98 15.51 -6.19
C GLU A 98 12.38 15.86 -7.57
N PHE A 99 12.54 17.11 -8.03
CA PHE A 99 11.95 17.63 -9.27
C PHE A 99 12.45 16.99 -10.57
N MET A 100 13.48 16.16 -10.52
CA MET A 100 14.18 15.68 -11.72
C MET A 100 14.05 14.16 -11.95
N ALA A 101 13.35 13.43 -11.12
CA ALA A 101 13.17 12.00 -11.32
C ALA A 101 11.93 11.72 -12.17
N THR A 102 12.05 11.86 -13.48
CA THR A 102 11.24 11.13 -14.46
C THR A 102 11.62 9.63 -14.47
N GLU A 103 12.38 9.19 -13.48
CA GLU A 103 12.69 7.80 -13.28
C GLU A 103 11.54 7.15 -12.48
N ARG A 104 11.02 6.05 -13.03
CA ARG A 104 10.12 5.17 -12.29
C ARG A 104 10.71 4.95 -10.90
N PRO A 105 9.96 5.17 -9.83
CA PRO A 105 10.46 4.93 -8.50
C PRO A 105 10.99 3.52 -8.41
N LYS A 106 12.14 3.37 -7.80
CA LYS A 106 12.63 2.05 -7.43
C LYS A 106 11.59 1.46 -6.52
N SER A 107 10.86 0.46 -7.02
CA SER A 107 10.04 -0.40 -6.21
C SER A 107 10.87 -0.81 -4.99
N SER A 108 10.50 -0.36 -3.80
CA SER A 108 10.93 -1.01 -2.58
C SER A 108 10.06 -2.26 -2.45
N ALA A 109 10.28 -3.21 -3.35
CA ALA A 109 9.77 -4.55 -3.18
C ALA A 109 10.46 -5.08 -1.91
N GLU A 110 9.73 -5.19 -0.82
CA GLU A 110 10.06 -6.25 0.12
C GLU A 110 10.14 -7.51 -0.72
N GLU A 111 11.33 -8.09 -0.77
CA GLU A 111 11.66 -9.25 -1.58
C GLU A 111 10.86 -10.45 -1.07
N VAL A 112 9.59 -10.50 -1.43
CA VAL A 112 8.86 -11.75 -1.45
C VAL A 112 9.50 -12.55 -2.57
N GLN A 113 10.21 -13.61 -2.21
CA GLN A 113 10.96 -14.48 -3.10
C GLN A 113 10.27 -14.63 -4.43
N SER A 114 10.89 -14.08 -5.46
CA SER A 114 10.42 -14.10 -6.85
C SER A 114 10.04 -15.51 -7.27
N LEU A 115 8.76 -15.77 -7.36
CA LEU A 115 8.18 -17.02 -7.79
C LEU A 115 8.14 -17.10 -9.34
N LYS A 116 9.26 -16.83 -10.00
CA LYS A 116 9.37 -17.08 -11.44
C LYS A 116 9.53 -18.57 -11.70
N GLY A 117 8.44 -19.26 -12.03
CA GLY A 117 8.48 -20.61 -12.57
C GLY A 117 7.39 -21.55 -12.06
N GLY A 118 6.21 -21.57 -12.73
CA GLY A 118 4.98 -22.25 -12.32
C GLY A 118 5.09 -23.68 -11.79
N LYS A 119 5.91 -24.55 -12.33
CA LYS A 119 6.01 -25.96 -11.86
C LYS A 119 6.95 -26.18 -10.69
N ARG A 120 7.90 -25.29 -10.43
CA ARG A 120 8.88 -25.44 -9.34
C ARG A 120 8.31 -25.15 -7.94
N HIS A 121 7.20 -24.43 -7.85
CA HIS A 121 6.55 -24.10 -6.58
C HIS A 121 6.05 -25.30 -5.79
N PHE A 122 5.66 -26.36 -6.49
CA PHE A 122 5.12 -27.56 -5.87
C PHE A 122 6.19 -28.67 -5.73
N ALA A 123 7.35 -28.53 -6.35
CA ALA A 123 8.39 -29.56 -6.37
C ALA A 123 8.97 -29.89 -4.98
N ASN A 124 8.98 -28.92 -4.07
CA ASN A 124 9.49 -29.10 -2.70
C ASN A 124 8.50 -29.79 -1.77
N VAL A 125 7.24 -29.87 -2.18
CA VAL A 125 6.14 -30.42 -1.39
C VAL A 125 5.82 -31.85 -1.78
N LEU A 126 6.08 -32.20 -3.04
CA LEU A 126 5.85 -33.56 -3.54
C LEU A 126 6.87 -34.52 -2.89
N PRO A 127 6.42 -35.55 -2.14
CA PRO A 127 7.29 -36.60 -1.64
C PRO A 127 8.12 -37.21 -2.75
N ASP A 128 9.35 -37.65 -2.45
CA ASP A 128 10.25 -38.23 -3.45
C ASP A 128 9.66 -39.45 -4.17
N ARG A 129 8.80 -40.21 -3.50
CA ARG A 129 8.05 -41.33 -4.09
C ARG A 129 7.05 -40.88 -5.14
N LEU A 130 6.51 -39.65 -5.05
CA LEU A 130 5.60 -39.06 -6.05
C LEU A 130 6.35 -38.54 -7.28
N ARG A 131 7.68 -38.40 -7.20
CA ARG A 131 8.54 -38.01 -8.33
C ARG A 131 8.91 -39.15 -9.24
N ARG A 132 8.60 -40.40 -8.86
CA ARG A 132 9.05 -41.59 -9.60
C ARG A 132 8.04 -42.04 -10.62
N GLY A 133 8.46 -41.97 -11.89
CA GLY A 133 8.10 -42.86 -12.95
C GLY A 133 6.72 -42.65 -13.57
N ASP A 134 6.30 -43.65 -14.31
CA ASP A 134 5.14 -43.71 -15.22
C ASP A 134 3.76 -43.72 -14.55
N ARG A 135 3.64 -43.13 -13.33
CA ARG A 135 2.34 -43.03 -12.64
C ARG A 135 1.44 -41.98 -13.29
N LYS A 136 0.17 -42.31 -13.38
CA LYS A 136 -0.84 -41.36 -13.84
C LYS A 136 -1.06 -40.26 -12.81
N ASN A 137 -1.39 -39.07 -13.30
CA ASN A 137 -1.70 -37.93 -12.42
C ASN A 137 -2.89 -38.19 -11.47
N ASP A 138 -3.79 -39.07 -11.84
CA ASP A 138 -4.94 -39.54 -11.03
C ASP A 138 -4.46 -40.24 -9.76
N ASP A 139 -3.53 -41.21 -9.91
CA ASP A 139 -3.01 -42.00 -8.80
C ASP A 139 -2.17 -41.09 -7.84
N LEU A 140 -1.44 -40.15 -8.41
CA LEU A 140 -0.64 -39.18 -7.61
C LEU A 140 -1.53 -38.20 -6.86
N ALA A 141 -2.64 -37.78 -7.45
CA ALA A 141 -3.62 -36.92 -6.78
C ALA A 141 -4.33 -37.65 -5.63
N GLU A 142 -4.70 -38.93 -5.84
CA GLU A 142 -5.33 -39.76 -4.83
C GLU A 142 -4.40 -39.96 -3.62
N GLU A 143 -3.12 -40.32 -3.86
CA GLU A 143 -2.10 -40.45 -2.81
C GLU A 143 -1.92 -39.12 -2.04
N ALA A 144 -1.90 -37.97 -2.71
CA ALA A 144 -1.81 -36.66 -2.06
C ALA A 144 -3.04 -36.33 -1.22
N ALA A 145 -4.23 -36.74 -1.65
CA ALA A 145 -5.46 -36.57 -0.87
C ALA A 145 -5.46 -37.47 0.37
N ASP A 146 -5.01 -38.73 0.24
CA ASP A 146 -4.86 -39.65 1.37
C ASP A 146 -3.92 -39.12 2.44
N GLU A 147 -2.81 -38.49 2.05
CA GLU A 147 -1.88 -37.84 3.00
C GLU A 147 -2.55 -36.67 3.75
N ILE A 148 -3.42 -35.87 3.09
CA ILE A 148 -4.20 -34.82 3.76
C ILE A 148 -5.10 -35.43 4.83
N PHE A 149 -5.82 -36.48 4.53
CA PHE A 149 -6.71 -37.16 5.49
C PHE A 149 -5.92 -37.85 6.62
N ALA A 150 -4.74 -38.42 6.32
CA ALA A 150 -3.86 -38.98 7.32
C ALA A 150 -3.32 -37.91 8.30
N LEU A 151 -2.92 -36.73 7.79
CA LEU A 151 -2.48 -35.59 8.62
C LEU A 151 -3.60 -35.08 9.52
N ARG A 152 -4.84 -34.97 8.99
CA ARG A 152 -6.02 -34.58 9.77
C ARG A 152 -6.31 -35.56 10.89
N ARG A 153 -6.21 -36.86 10.61
CA ARG A 153 -6.36 -37.88 11.64
C ARG A 153 -5.28 -37.78 12.69
N ALA A 154 -3.99 -37.70 12.30
CA ALA A 154 -2.88 -37.55 13.23
C ALA A 154 -3.04 -36.32 14.12
N ARG A 155 -3.57 -35.22 13.60
CA ARG A 155 -3.90 -34.03 14.39
C ARG A 155 -4.94 -34.32 15.48
N ILE A 156 -6.01 -35.03 15.14
CA ILE A 156 -7.05 -35.42 16.08
C ILE A 156 -6.46 -36.33 17.15
N ASP A 157 -5.72 -37.38 16.76
CA ASP A 157 -5.11 -38.36 17.64
C ASP A 157 -4.12 -37.71 18.65
N LEU A 158 -3.36 -36.70 18.19
CA LEU A 158 -2.49 -35.88 19.05
C LEU A 158 -3.27 -35.07 20.08
N VAL A 159 -4.35 -34.41 19.65
CA VAL A 159 -5.17 -33.54 20.51
C VAL A 159 -5.98 -34.37 21.52
N THR A 160 -6.47 -35.53 21.12
CA THR A 160 -7.25 -36.45 22.01
C THR A 160 -6.39 -37.31 22.92
N GLY A 161 -5.05 -37.36 22.66
CA GLY A 161 -4.12 -38.18 23.44
C GLY A 161 -4.16 -39.69 23.11
N GLU A 162 -4.76 -40.09 21.96
CA GLU A 162 -4.85 -41.47 21.52
C GLU A 162 -3.50 -42.06 21.03
N MET A 163 -2.49 -41.22 20.82
CA MET A 163 -1.17 -41.64 20.37
C MET A 163 -0.25 -42.24 21.47
N GLY A 164 -0.72 -42.48 22.68
CA GLY A 164 0.09 -43.02 23.75
C GLY A 164 0.90 -41.99 24.52
N ASP A 165 2.13 -42.29 24.95
CA ASP A 165 2.92 -41.43 25.84
C ASP A 165 2.99 -39.98 25.33
N GLY A 166 2.23 -39.11 25.99
CA GLY A 166 1.77 -37.84 25.48
C GLY A 166 2.88 -36.84 25.22
N VAL A 167 2.88 -36.29 24.06
CA VAL A 167 3.61 -35.05 23.72
C VAL A 167 2.82 -33.90 24.35
N TYR A 168 3.38 -33.20 25.31
CA TYR A 168 2.72 -32.11 26.05
C TYR A 168 3.49 -30.78 25.86
N GLY A 169 2.76 -29.68 26.09
CA GLY A 169 3.36 -28.34 26.12
C GLY A 169 3.95 -27.90 24.75
N ALA A 170 5.18 -27.37 24.77
CA ALA A 170 5.84 -26.84 23.56
C ALA A 170 6.06 -27.90 22.47
N GLY A 171 6.24 -29.17 22.84
CA GLY A 171 6.35 -30.27 21.89
C GLY A 171 5.07 -30.51 21.10
N LEU A 172 3.94 -30.47 21.76
CA LEU A 172 2.61 -30.59 21.12
C LEU A 172 2.35 -29.41 20.17
N GLU A 173 2.66 -28.20 20.61
CA GLU A 173 2.49 -27.02 19.77
C GLU A 173 3.35 -27.11 18.51
N SER A 174 4.62 -27.54 18.62
CA SER A 174 5.51 -27.71 17.48
C SER A 174 5.03 -28.81 16.52
N ALA A 175 4.52 -29.92 17.05
CA ALA A 175 3.96 -31.01 16.24
C ALA A 175 2.71 -30.57 15.47
N LEU A 176 1.79 -29.85 16.14
CA LEU A 176 0.60 -29.31 15.49
C LEU A 176 0.94 -28.30 14.40
N LYS A 177 1.90 -27.39 14.63
CA LYS A 177 2.37 -26.45 13.61
C LYS A 177 2.97 -27.18 12.39
N GLU A 178 3.71 -28.24 12.61
CA GLU A 178 4.30 -29.00 11.50
C GLU A 178 3.23 -29.77 10.72
N ILE A 179 2.24 -30.35 11.38
CA ILE A 179 1.08 -30.97 10.72
C ILE A 179 0.33 -29.94 9.90
N ASP A 180 0.05 -28.76 10.46
CA ASP A 180 -0.64 -27.66 9.74
C ASP A 180 0.16 -27.22 8.51
N ARG A 181 1.49 -27.11 8.64
CA ARG A 181 2.39 -26.75 7.53
C ARG A 181 2.37 -27.79 6.42
N LEU A 182 2.42 -29.08 6.78
CA LEU A 182 2.35 -30.18 5.82
C LEU A 182 0.98 -30.26 5.15
N GLU A 183 -0.12 -30.20 5.92
CA GLU A 183 -1.46 -30.19 5.38
C GLU A 183 -1.65 -29.05 4.39
N GLN A 184 -1.25 -27.82 4.76
CA GLN A 184 -1.32 -26.66 3.88
C GLN A 184 -0.55 -26.92 2.58
N SER A 185 0.63 -27.49 2.66
CA SER A 185 1.48 -27.79 1.51
C SER A 185 0.84 -28.81 0.56
N TYR A 186 0.18 -29.85 1.09
CA TYR A 186 -0.57 -30.80 0.28
C TYR A 186 -1.87 -30.19 -0.30
N MET A 187 -2.55 -29.35 0.48
CA MET A 187 -3.74 -28.62 0.03
C MET A 187 -3.43 -27.69 -1.15
N GLU A 188 -2.25 -27.06 -1.15
CA GLU A 188 -1.78 -26.20 -2.26
C GLU A 188 -1.66 -26.96 -3.58
N LEU A 189 -1.41 -28.30 -3.56
CA LEU A 189 -1.39 -29.12 -4.78
C LEU A 189 -2.76 -29.17 -5.47
N PHE A 190 -3.84 -29.00 -4.72
CA PHE A 190 -5.21 -29.00 -5.24
C PHE A 190 -5.75 -27.61 -5.44
N TYR A 191 -5.63 -26.74 -4.43
CA TYR A 191 -6.25 -25.42 -4.45
C TYR A 191 -5.36 -24.32 -5.03
N GLY A 192 -4.10 -24.65 -5.33
CA GLY A 192 -3.14 -23.69 -5.83
C GLY A 192 -2.52 -22.85 -4.71
N LYS A 193 -1.68 -21.93 -5.12
CA LYS A 193 -0.94 -21.04 -4.22
C LYS A 193 -1.20 -19.60 -4.56
N ARG A 194 -1.48 -18.79 -3.53
CA ARG A 194 -1.57 -17.34 -3.62
C ARG A 194 -0.34 -16.69 -3.05
N THR A 195 0.16 -15.71 -3.73
CA THR A 195 1.25 -14.85 -3.28
C THR A 195 0.81 -13.41 -3.39
N LEU A 196 0.99 -12.64 -2.32
CA LEU A 196 0.73 -11.22 -2.29
C LEU A 196 2.06 -10.47 -2.33
N GLN A 197 2.18 -9.53 -3.24
CA GLN A 197 3.33 -8.65 -3.35
C GLN A 197 2.85 -7.21 -3.32
N ARG A 198 3.48 -6.36 -2.50
CA ARG A 198 3.17 -4.93 -2.44
C ARG A 198 4.29 -4.14 -3.09
N THR A 199 3.91 -3.21 -3.94
CA THR A 199 4.79 -2.25 -4.58
C THR A 199 4.28 -0.84 -4.34
N THR A 200 5.20 0.14 -4.20
CA THR A 200 4.80 1.54 -4.08
C THR A 200 5.14 2.26 -5.38
N GLU A 201 4.12 2.79 -6.03
CA GLU A 201 4.27 3.64 -7.21
C GLU A 201 4.24 5.10 -6.78
N ARG A 202 5.34 5.83 -7.08
CA ARG A 202 5.48 7.25 -6.73
C ARG A 202 5.29 8.12 -7.96
N ILE A 203 4.39 9.09 -7.88
CA ILE A 203 4.06 10.01 -8.95
C ILE A 203 4.30 11.43 -8.46
N VAL A 204 5.15 12.19 -9.18
CA VAL A 204 5.40 13.59 -8.89
C VAL A 204 4.49 14.47 -9.75
N VAL A 205 3.73 15.34 -9.09
CA VAL A 205 2.75 16.22 -9.72
C VAL A 205 3.15 17.67 -9.46
N PRO A 206 3.62 18.41 -10.45
CA PRO A 206 3.82 19.86 -10.30
C PRO A 206 2.47 20.55 -10.13
N VAL A 207 2.35 21.42 -9.13
CA VAL A 207 1.12 22.18 -8.89
C VAL A 207 1.10 23.39 -9.84
N ALA A 208 -0.01 23.57 -10.58
CA ALA A 208 -0.32 24.75 -11.35
C ALA A 208 -1.59 25.42 -10.82
N ASP A 209 -1.74 26.72 -11.10
CA ASP A 209 -2.84 27.55 -10.56
C ASP A 209 -4.27 27.04 -10.87
N SER A 210 -4.41 26.07 -11.76
CA SER A 210 -5.69 25.58 -12.27
C SER A 210 -5.90 24.07 -12.12
N LEU A 211 -5.18 23.39 -11.24
CA LEU A 211 -5.28 21.94 -11.07
C LEU A 211 -6.58 21.53 -10.31
N HIS A 212 -7.68 21.46 -11.06
CA HIS A 212 -8.87 20.76 -10.64
C HIS A 212 -8.96 19.42 -11.38
N ASN A 213 -9.10 18.32 -10.63
CA ASN A 213 -9.23 16.97 -11.19
C ASN A 213 -8.08 16.56 -12.14
N TYR A 214 -6.85 16.71 -11.68
CA TYR A 214 -5.69 16.29 -12.46
C TYR A 214 -5.54 14.77 -12.44
N VAL A 215 -5.63 14.15 -13.62
CA VAL A 215 -5.38 12.71 -13.78
C VAL A 215 -3.88 12.45 -13.67
N VAL A 216 -3.47 11.72 -12.63
CA VAL A 216 -2.05 11.42 -12.36
C VAL A 216 -1.63 10.07 -12.93
N ALA A 217 -2.54 9.10 -12.90
CA ALA A 217 -2.36 7.76 -13.42
C ALA A 217 -3.72 7.14 -13.73
N ARG A 218 -3.70 5.91 -14.22
CA ARG A 218 -4.88 5.05 -14.27
C ARG A 218 -4.57 3.72 -13.61
N PHE A 219 -5.59 3.06 -13.14
CA PHE A 219 -5.50 1.78 -12.47
C PHE A 219 -6.34 0.74 -13.19
N ASN A 220 -5.75 -0.44 -13.41
CA ASN A 220 -6.42 -1.59 -13.98
C ASN A 220 -6.20 -2.81 -13.07
N THR A 221 -7.25 -3.56 -12.79
CA THR A 221 -7.17 -4.76 -11.93
C THR A 221 -6.34 -5.89 -12.54
N GLU A 222 -6.04 -5.86 -13.84
CA GLU A 222 -5.22 -6.88 -14.53
C GLU A 222 -3.75 -6.46 -14.68
N GLU A 223 -3.45 -5.15 -14.74
CA GLU A 223 -2.12 -4.61 -15.03
C GLU A 223 -1.56 -3.70 -13.92
N GLY A 224 -2.38 -3.33 -12.93
CA GLY A 224 -2.01 -2.41 -11.87
C GLY A 224 -2.05 -0.94 -12.32
N ILE A 225 -1.03 -0.15 -11.93
CA ILE A 225 -0.94 1.26 -12.32
C ILE A 225 -0.43 1.34 -13.78
N VAL A 226 -1.24 1.96 -14.61
CA VAL A 226 -0.94 2.20 -16.03
C VAL A 226 -0.79 3.70 -16.30
N SER A 227 -0.28 4.03 -17.48
CA SER A 227 -0.10 5.43 -17.88
C SER A 227 -1.43 6.19 -17.87
N LYS A 228 -1.39 7.48 -17.53
CA LYS A 228 -2.58 8.37 -17.60
C LYS A 228 -3.23 8.41 -19.00
N ASP A 229 -2.46 8.10 -20.04
CA ASP A 229 -2.92 8.11 -21.43
C ASP A 229 -3.53 6.76 -21.87
N ASP A 230 -3.40 5.73 -21.03
CA ASP A 230 -4.00 4.42 -21.26
C ASP A 230 -5.47 4.43 -20.84
N LEU A 231 -6.37 4.22 -21.79
CA LEU A 231 -7.82 4.28 -21.53
C LEU A 231 -8.41 2.98 -20.98
N SER A 232 -7.61 1.93 -20.79
CA SER A 232 -8.06 0.64 -20.26
C SER A 232 -8.37 0.68 -18.75
N GLY A 233 -7.79 1.64 -18.02
CA GLY A 233 -7.88 1.72 -16.57
C GLY A 233 -8.80 2.84 -16.05
N GLU A 234 -9.20 2.71 -14.78
CA GLU A 234 -9.91 3.72 -14.02
C GLU A 234 -8.99 4.91 -13.69
N VAL A 235 -9.56 6.11 -13.62
CA VAL A 235 -8.77 7.32 -13.40
C VAL A 235 -8.38 7.51 -11.93
N VAL A 236 -7.09 7.71 -11.70
CA VAL A 236 -6.57 8.22 -10.42
C VAL A 236 -6.44 9.73 -10.53
N VAL A 237 -7.20 10.45 -9.73
CA VAL A 237 -7.33 11.91 -9.80
C VAL A 237 -6.81 12.56 -8.53
N VAL A 238 -6.04 13.63 -8.70
CA VAL A 238 -5.69 14.56 -7.62
C VAL A 238 -6.53 15.81 -7.73
N ASN A 239 -7.23 16.15 -6.67
CA ASN A 239 -8.00 17.39 -6.55
C ASN A 239 -7.41 18.25 -5.44
N ILE A 240 -7.26 19.55 -5.71
CA ILE A 240 -6.69 20.52 -4.78
C ILE A 240 -7.70 21.63 -4.54
N ALA A 241 -8.13 21.78 -3.29
CA ALA A 241 -9.05 22.82 -2.85
C ALA A 241 -8.34 23.75 -1.86
N PRO A 242 -7.98 25.00 -2.27
CA PRO A 242 -7.36 25.95 -1.37
C PRO A 242 -8.35 26.41 -0.30
N SER A 243 -7.83 26.67 0.91
CA SER A 243 -8.60 27.21 2.03
C SER A 243 -8.57 28.73 2.04
N GLU A 244 -9.54 29.35 2.68
CA GLU A 244 -9.45 30.78 3.00
C GLU A 244 -8.37 31.02 4.06
N MET A 245 -7.43 31.91 3.77
CA MET A 245 -6.34 32.24 4.71
C MET A 245 -6.15 33.75 4.83
N ASN A 246 -5.84 34.19 6.05
CA ASN A 246 -5.41 35.56 6.33
C ASN A 246 -3.89 35.63 6.26
N TYR A 247 -3.40 36.54 5.43
CA TYR A 247 -1.97 36.79 5.27
C TYR A 247 -1.55 38.04 6.02
N PRO A 248 -0.28 38.12 6.49
CA PRO A 248 0.25 39.34 7.11
C PRO A 248 0.15 40.52 6.14
N GLU A 249 -0.09 41.70 6.72
CA GLU A 249 0.03 42.93 5.95
C GLU A 249 1.49 43.19 5.62
N GLY A 250 1.73 43.56 4.38
CA GLY A 250 3.04 43.93 3.89
C GLY A 250 3.10 45.38 3.44
N GLU A 251 4.28 45.79 3.05
CA GLU A 251 4.52 47.12 2.46
C GLU A 251 4.02 47.13 1.00
N LYS A 252 3.61 48.31 0.50
CA LYS A 252 3.23 48.50 -0.92
C LYS A 252 4.42 48.27 -1.87
N ARG A 253 5.66 48.51 -1.39
CA ARG A 253 6.94 48.29 -2.10
C ARG A 253 8.00 47.88 -1.10
N GLY A 254 8.79 46.84 -1.40
CA GLY A 254 9.87 46.35 -0.55
C GLY A 254 10.94 45.63 -1.35
N ASN A 255 12.11 45.47 -0.75
CA ASN A 255 13.28 44.81 -1.36
C ASN A 255 13.36 43.33 -0.95
N ILE A 256 12.51 42.89 -0.01
CA ILE A 256 12.43 41.51 0.42
C ILE A 256 11.03 41.02 0.11
N VAL A 257 10.93 39.91 -0.60
CA VAL A 257 9.66 39.32 -0.94
C VAL A 257 9.60 37.90 -0.36
N TYR A 258 8.53 37.64 0.37
CA TYR A 258 8.19 36.28 0.82
C TYR A 258 6.92 35.82 0.13
N ARG A 259 6.96 34.61 -0.39
CA ARG A 259 5.75 33.88 -0.81
C ARG A 259 5.26 33.08 0.37
N TYR A 260 4.05 33.36 0.81
CA TYR A 260 3.34 32.57 1.81
C TYR A 260 2.56 31.50 1.11
N ALA A 261 2.64 30.26 1.61
CA ALA A 261 1.82 29.17 1.11
C ALA A 261 0.38 29.30 1.63
N ASN A 262 -0.57 28.80 0.84
CA ASN A 262 -1.95 28.59 1.30
C ASN A 262 -2.11 27.12 1.70
N ASN A 263 -2.81 26.86 2.80
CA ASN A 263 -3.20 25.53 3.15
C ASN A 263 -4.31 25.06 2.19
N ALA A 264 -4.04 24.00 1.46
CA ALA A 264 -5.00 23.42 0.52
C ALA A 264 -5.30 21.98 0.92
N THR A 265 -6.56 21.61 0.79
CA THR A 265 -6.97 20.21 0.92
C THR A 265 -6.66 19.50 -0.39
N VAL A 266 -5.75 18.52 -0.31
CA VAL A 266 -5.40 17.64 -1.43
C VAL A 266 -6.11 16.31 -1.22
N THR A 267 -6.84 15.87 -2.23
CA THR A 267 -7.57 14.61 -2.22
C THR A 267 -7.10 13.76 -3.40
N VAL A 268 -6.78 12.50 -3.14
CA VAL A 268 -6.52 11.49 -4.17
C VAL A 268 -7.72 10.56 -4.23
N ALA A 269 -8.26 10.33 -5.42
CA ALA A 269 -9.43 9.49 -5.62
C ALA A 269 -9.25 8.57 -6.84
N LEU A 270 -9.83 7.37 -6.76
CA LEU A 270 -9.96 6.41 -7.86
C LEU A 270 -11.42 6.40 -8.31
N SER A 271 -11.68 6.83 -9.54
CA SER A 271 -13.03 6.87 -10.14
C SER A 271 -14.13 7.51 -9.27
N GLY A 272 -13.72 8.40 -8.34
CA GLY A 272 -14.62 9.07 -7.41
C GLY A 272 -14.54 8.57 -5.96
N ASP A 273 -14.02 7.38 -5.73
CA ASP A 273 -13.77 6.87 -4.39
C ASP A 273 -12.50 7.50 -3.80
N MET A 274 -12.62 8.11 -2.62
CA MET A 274 -11.53 8.80 -1.97
C MET A 274 -10.53 7.80 -1.36
N LEU A 275 -9.29 7.79 -1.88
CA LEU A 275 -8.19 6.97 -1.37
C LEU A 275 -7.48 7.65 -0.19
N CYS A 276 -7.15 8.95 -0.35
CA CYS A 276 -6.56 9.73 0.76
C CYS A 276 -6.93 11.21 0.68
N ARG A 277 -6.80 11.89 1.83
CA ARG A 277 -7.01 13.34 1.97
C ARG A 277 -6.02 13.93 2.95
N ARG A 278 -5.33 15.00 2.55
CA ARG A 278 -4.42 15.75 3.42
C ARG A 278 -4.53 17.25 3.21
N VAL A 279 -4.19 18.02 4.23
CA VAL A 279 -4.03 19.47 4.14
C VAL A 279 -2.54 19.78 4.04
N LEU A 280 -2.15 20.41 2.93
CA LEU A 280 -0.75 20.70 2.62
C LEU A 280 -0.57 22.19 2.30
N PRO A 281 0.58 22.81 2.67
CA PRO A 281 0.87 24.20 2.31
C PRO A 281 1.36 24.29 0.86
N ILE A 282 0.59 24.97 0.02
CA ILE A 282 0.85 25.11 -1.43
C ILE A 282 1.13 26.56 -1.77
N TYR A 283 2.28 26.84 -2.38
CA TYR A 283 2.73 28.20 -2.69
C TYR A 283 1.92 28.83 -3.84
N GLU A 284 1.48 28.07 -4.81
CA GLU A 284 0.74 28.54 -6.00
C GLU A 284 -0.55 29.24 -5.61
N PHE A 285 -1.24 28.74 -4.59
CA PHE A 285 -2.47 29.36 -4.04
C PHE A 285 -2.23 30.41 -2.96
N GLY A 286 -0.97 30.68 -2.67
CA GLY A 286 -0.59 31.60 -1.62
C GLY A 286 -0.48 33.06 -2.09
N ARG A 287 0.10 33.91 -1.23
CA ARG A 287 0.27 35.34 -1.48
C ARG A 287 1.71 35.80 -1.31
N SER A 288 2.19 36.68 -2.21
CA SER A 288 3.47 37.36 -2.05
C SER A 288 3.32 38.61 -1.20
N VAL A 289 4.18 38.77 -0.18
CA VAL A 289 4.19 39.91 0.76
C VAL A 289 5.56 40.56 0.71
N TYR A 290 5.57 41.89 0.59
CA TYR A 290 6.79 42.69 0.43
C TYR A 290 7.17 43.32 1.78
N TYR A 291 8.46 43.31 2.07
CA TYR A 291 9.02 43.94 3.26
C TYR A 291 10.18 44.88 2.91
N LYS A 292 10.32 45.97 3.67
CA LYS A 292 11.52 46.80 3.60
C LYS A 292 12.61 46.19 4.49
N LYS A 293 13.85 46.19 3.97
CA LYS A 293 14.98 45.83 4.80
C LYS A 293 15.15 46.93 5.85
N PRO A 294 15.19 46.63 7.16
CA PRO A 294 15.63 47.63 8.17
C PRO A 294 17.06 47.99 7.81
N TRP A 295 17.35 49.29 7.88
CA TRP A 295 18.67 49.88 7.60
C TRP A 295 19.70 49.40 8.64
#